data_4f150b08688efa77fb91998105faca70
#
_entry.id   4f150b08688efa77fb91998105faca70
#
_cell.length_a   1.000
_cell.length_b   1.000
_cell.length_c   1.000
_cell.angle_alpha   90.00
_cell.angle_beta   90.00
_cell.angle_gamma   90.00
#
_symmetry.space_group_name_H-M   'P 1'
#
loop_
_entity.id
_entity.type
_entity.pdbx_description
1 polymer ?
#
loop_
_entity_poly.entity_id
_entity_poly.type
_entity_poly.pdbx_seq_one_letter_code
_entity_poly.pdbx_strand_id
1 'polypeptide(L)'
;VVDAAASSAQLEALDAPARLDWAYRTFGAGLALTTSFGIQSAVLLHMVRELAQRSGVQVPVIWVDTGYLPPETYRYAEQLQELLGFDLRAVQATMSAARMEALHGRLWESGTLEDLELYNRLRKVEPLDRAFQDLGVSCWASGVRGSQTDHRRAMAPLQAVRGLWSLRPLLSWSRKDVFYYMEQHGLPQHPLFEQGYSTVGDWHTSAPDDGTTSGRATRFAGLKQECGIHLPGLMGEGI
;
A
#
# COMPACT_ATOMS: atom_id res chain seq x y z
N VAL A 1 16.37 -4.06 20.24
CA VAL A 1 15.06 -4.72 20.10
C VAL A 1 14.01 -3.63 20.13
N VAL A 2 13.15 -3.56 19.12
CA VAL A 2 12.06 -2.56 19.04
C VAL A 2 10.93 -3.02 19.95
N ASP A 3 10.57 -2.19 20.93
CA ASP A 3 9.36 -2.39 21.74
C ASP A 3 8.15 -1.80 21.00
N ALA A 4 7.19 -2.65 20.66
CA ALA A 4 6.02 -2.24 19.86
C ALA A 4 5.18 -1.16 20.55
N ALA A 5 4.89 -1.32 21.85
CA ALA A 5 4.02 -0.41 22.57
C ALA A 5 4.69 0.95 22.82
N ALA A 6 5.94 0.94 23.32
CA ALA A 6 6.69 2.15 23.56
C ALA A 6 6.98 2.92 22.27
N SER A 7 7.37 2.22 21.19
CA SER A 7 7.63 2.85 19.89
C SER A 7 6.35 3.42 19.28
N SER A 8 5.23 2.71 19.38
CA SER A 8 3.94 3.19 18.86
C SER A 8 3.48 4.46 19.58
N ALA A 9 3.57 4.49 20.92
CA ALA A 9 3.24 5.67 21.71
C ALA A 9 4.14 6.88 21.35
N GLN A 10 5.44 6.66 21.14
CA GLN A 10 6.36 7.68 20.66
C GLN A 10 5.92 8.21 19.27
N LEU A 11 5.57 7.32 18.35
CA LEU A 11 5.20 7.65 16.99
C LEU A 11 3.86 8.38 16.90
N GLU A 12 2.95 8.20 17.85
CA GLU A 12 1.69 8.95 17.90
C GLU A 12 1.91 10.46 18.05
N ALA A 13 2.95 10.86 18.78
CA ALA A 13 3.31 12.26 18.98
C ALA A 13 4.05 12.89 17.79
N LEU A 14 4.48 12.09 16.81
CA LEU A 14 5.23 12.55 15.65
C LEU A 14 4.31 12.79 14.43
N ASP A 15 4.69 13.76 13.59
CA ASP A 15 4.09 13.93 12.27
C ASP A 15 4.58 12.87 11.28
N ALA A 16 4.01 12.84 10.08
CA ALA A 16 4.30 11.82 9.09
C ALA A 16 5.77 11.79 8.62
N PRO A 17 6.42 12.94 8.30
CA PRO A 17 7.85 12.98 7.98
C PRO A 17 8.72 12.49 9.14
N ALA A 18 8.44 12.92 10.37
CA ALA A 18 9.21 12.50 11.55
C ALA A 18 9.05 10.99 11.85
N ARG A 19 7.90 10.39 11.56
CA ARG A 19 7.71 8.93 11.62
C ARG A 19 8.60 8.18 10.64
N LEU A 20 8.75 8.70 9.42
CA LEU A 20 9.66 8.14 8.42
C LEU A 20 11.14 8.30 8.83
N ASP A 21 11.51 9.47 9.34
CA ASP A 21 12.87 9.71 9.86
C ASP A 21 13.21 8.76 11.03
N TRP A 22 12.25 8.55 11.94
CA TRP A 22 12.39 7.58 13.03
C TRP A 22 12.61 6.16 12.51
N ALA A 23 11.77 5.74 11.55
CA ALA A 23 11.88 4.40 10.97
C ALA A 23 13.21 4.20 10.25
N TYR A 24 13.67 5.20 9.50
CA TYR A 24 14.98 5.13 8.85
C TYR A 24 16.13 5.00 9.86
N ARG A 25 16.12 5.79 10.94
CA ARG A 25 17.15 5.70 11.99
C ARG A 25 17.13 4.35 12.72
N THR A 26 15.95 3.74 12.84
CA THR A 26 15.76 2.48 13.56
C THR A 26 16.10 1.26 12.71
N PHE A 27 15.70 1.24 11.45
CA PHE A 27 15.79 0.06 10.58
C PHE A 27 16.83 0.20 9.45
N GLY A 28 17.32 1.42 9.18
CA GLY A 28 18.34 1.67 8.16
C GLY A 28 17.97 1.10 6.79
N ALA A 29 18.85 0.28 6.23
CA ALA A 29 18.66 -0.39 4.94
C ALA A 29 17.49 -1.41 4.94
N GLY A 30 17.00 -1.80 6.11
CA GLY A 30 15.83 -2.67 6.24
C GLY A 30 14.49 -1.94 6.09
N LEU A 31 14.47 -0.61 5.89
CA LEU A 31 13.25 0.14 5.63
C LEU A 31 12.89 0.10 4.14
N ALA A 32 11.63 -0.22 3.82
CA ALA A 32 11.06 -0.10 2.49
C ALA A 32 9.72 0.66 2.52
N LEU A 33 9.28 1.17 1.37
CA LEU A 33 7.92 1.66 1.16
C LEU A 33 7.16 0.67 0.28
N THR A 34 5.89 0.42 0.59
CA THR A 34 4.98 -0.26 -0.33
C THR A 34 3.97 0.71 -0.92
N THR A 35 3.71 0.60 -2.22
CA THR A 35 2.72 1.42 -2.92
C THR A 35 1.84 0.57 -3.82
N SER A 36 0.60 0.98 -4.03
CA SER A 36 -0.29 0.45 -5.07
C SER A 36 -0.54 1.48 -6.18
N PHE A 37 0.14 2.61 -6.15
CA PHE A 37 -0.13 3.76 -7.01
C PHE A 37 -1.62 4.13 -7.09
N GLY A 38 -2.33 3.99 -5.96
CA GLY A 38 -3.72 4.42 -5.84
C GLY A 38 -3.86 5.95 -5.76
N ILE A 39 -5.10 6.43 -5.64
CA ILE A 39 -5.50 7.85 -5.77
C ILE A 39 -4.60 8.83 -5.00
N GLN A 40 -4.10 8.45 -3.84
CA GLN A 40 -3.36 9.36 -2.93
C GLN A 40 -1.94 8.89 -2.63
N SER A 41 -1.40 8.00 -3.45
CA SER A 41 -0.07 7.41 -3.24
C SER A 41 1.07 8.42 -3.39
N ALA A 42 0.89 9.49 -4.17
CA ALA A 42 1.90 10.52 -4.39
C ALA A 42 2.42 11.15 -3.08
N VAL A 43 1.56 11.29 -2.07
CA VAL A 43 1.93 11.91 -0.79
C VAL A 43 3.08 11.18 -0.11
N LEU A 44 2.92 9.86 0.12
CA LEU A 44 3.95 9.09 0.82
C LEU A 44 5.20 8.89 -0.04
N LEU A 45 5.04 8.76 -1.35
CA LEU A 45 6.15 8.70 -2.30
C LEU A 45 6.99 9.99 -2.26
N HIS A 46 6.34 11.15 -2.23
CA HIS A 46 7.02 12.43 -2.09
C HIS A 46 7.76 12.54 -0.76
N MET A 47 7.13 12.15 0.37
CA MET A 47 7.79 12.17 1.68
C MET A 47 9.03 11.25 1.73
N VAL A 48 8.98 10.08 1.10
CA VAL A 48 10.12 9.16 0.99
C VAL A 48 11.23 9.76 0.14
N ARG A 49 10.90 10.44 -0.97
CA ARG A 49 11.87 11.21 -1.75
C ARG A 49 12.56 12.29 -0.91
N GLU A 50 11.77 13.08 -0.16
CA GLU A 50 12.31 14.11 0.74
C GLU A 50 13.23 13.52 1.81
N LEU A 51 12.85 12.37 2.39
CA LEU A 51 13.73 11.62 3.29
C LEU A 51 15.04 11.24 2.61
N ALA A 52 14.97 10.65 1.41
CA ALA A 52 16.14 10.23 0.65
C ALA A 52 17.08 11.42 0.35
N GLN A 53 16.55 12.57 -0.03
CA GLN A 53 17.33 13.77 -0.31
C GLN A 53 18.04 14.32 0.96
N ARG A 54 17.34 14.34 2.09
CA ARG A 54 17.92 14.84 3.36
C ARG A 54 18.98 13.90 3.94
N SER A 55 18.77 12.59 3.80
CA SER A 55 19.63 11.56 4.42
C SER A 55 20.70 11.00 3.51
N GLY A 56 20.64 11.28 2.19
CA GLY A 56 21.56 10.73 1.20
C GLY A 56 21.38 9.23 0.94
N VAL A 57 20.22 8.66 1.34
CA VAL A 57 19.92 7.23 1.19
C VAL A 57 18.72 6.99 0.29
N GLN A 58 18.74 5.85 -0.39
CA GLN A 58 17.60 5.36 -1.15
C GLN A 58 16.77 4.41 -0.29
N VAL A 59 15.45 4.66 -0.23
CA VAL A 59 14.47 3.73 0.37
C VAL A 59 13.77 3.02 -0.79
N PRO A 60 13.88 1.69 -0.91
CA PRO A 60 13.23 0.98 -2.00
C PRO A 60 11.71 1.11 -1.90
N VAL A 61 11.08 1.40 -3.04
CA VAL A 61 9.64 1.48 -3.19
C VAL A 61 9.15 0.23 -3.88
N ILE A 62 8.49 -0.64 -3.16
CA ILE A 62 8.00 -1.92 -3.67
C ILE A 62 6.58 -1.76 -4.21
N TRP A 63 6.39 -2.13 -5.45
CA TRP A 63 5.10 -2.14 -6.13
C TRP A 63 4.76 -3.53 -6.62
N VAL A 64 3.65 -4.08 -6.17
CA VAL A 64 3.14 -5.35 -6.68
C VAL A 64 2.28 -5.07 -7.91
N ASP A 65 2.82 -5.38 -9.09
CA ASP A 65 2.04 -5.42 -10.32
C ASP A 65 1.27 -6.73 -10.40
N THR A 66 -0.02 -6.64 -10.22
CA THR A 66 -0.92 -7.80 -10.23
C THR A 66 -1.21 -8.32 -11.65
N GLY A 67 -0.90 -7.55 -12.69
CA GLY A 67 -1.32 -7.80 -14.08
C GLY A 67 -2.78 -7.43 -14.35
N TYR A 68 -3.47 -6.83 -13.37
CA TYR A 68 -4.87 -6.44 -13.44
C TYR A 68 -5.12 -4.97 -13.05
N LEU A 69 -4.07 -4.18 -12.98
CA LEU A 69 -4.21 -2.76 -12.68
C LEU A 69 -4.80 -2.00 -13.88
N PRO A 70 -5.57 -0.93 -13.67
CA PRO A 70 -6.02 -0.06 -14.75
C PRO A 70 -4.85 0.57 -15.53
N PRO A 71 -4.98 0.80 -16.83
CA PRO A 71 -3.95 1.51 -17.61
C PRO A 71 -3.57 2.88 -17.03
N GLU A 72 -4.52 3.56 -16.41
CA GLU A 72 -4.31 4.84 -15.71
C GLU A 72 -3.33 4.71 -14.56
N THR A 73 -3.37 3.60 -13.82
CA THR A 73 -2.43 3.33 -12.72
C THR A 73 -1.00 3.14 -13.22
N TYR A 74 -0.81 2.42 -14.34
CA TYR A 74 0.52 2.26 -14.94
C TYR A 74 1.09 3.59 -15.41
N ARG A 75 0.28 4.41 -16.12
CA ARG A 75 0.73 5.75 -16.58
C ARG A 75 1.04 6.68 -15.41
N TYR A 76 0.23 6.61 -14.36
CA TYR A 76 0.44 7.41 -13.15
C TYR A 76 1.72 7.00 -12.41
N ALA A 77 2.04 5.70 -12.38
CA ALA A 77 3.27 5.20 -11.80
C ALA A 77 4.51 5.74 -12.54
N GLU A 78 4.51 5.70 -13.88
CA GLU A 78 5.58 6.28 -14.71
C GLU A 78 5.72 7.79 -14.48
N GLN A 79 4.60 8.53 -14.49
CA GLN A 79 4.58 9.97 -14.22
C GLN A 79 5.20 10.31 -12.85
N LEU A 80 4.84 9.57 -11.80
CA LEU A 80 5.40 9.78 -10.48
C LEU A 80 6.86 9.38 -10.39
N GLN A 81 7.27 8.32 -11.10
CA GLN A 81 8.67 7.91 -11.19
C GLN A 81 9.54 8.99 -11.85
N GLU A 82 9.09 9.56 -12.96
CA GLU A 82 9.77 10.66 -13.65
C GLU A 82 9.86 11.92 -12.76
N LEU A 83 8.75 12.26 -12.08
CA LEU A 83 8.69 13.45 -11.24
C LEU A 83 9.52 13.35 -9.96
N LEU A 84 9.49 12.20 -9.30
CA LEU A 84 10.03 12.03 -7.94
C LEU A 84 11.36 11.26 -7.88
N GLY A 85 11.68 10.44 -8.87
CA GLY A 85 12.98 9.75 -8.98
C GLY A 85 13.28 8.78 -7.85
N PHE A 86 12.29 8.02 -7.33
CA PHE A 86 12.48 7.04 -6.27
C PHE A 86 12.99 5.68 -6.82
N ASP A 87 13.56 4.85 -5.95
CA ASP A 87 14.04 3.49 -6.29
C ASP A 87 12.87 2.50 -6.40
N LEU A 88 12.26 2.39 -7.58
CA LEU A 88 11.11 1.52 -7.82
C LEU A 88 11.52 0.05 -8.00
N ARG A 89 10.88 -0.83 -7.24
CA ARG A 89 10.98 -2.29 -7.32
C ARG A 89 9.60 -2.87 -7.68
N ALA A 90 9.32 -2.92 -8.98
CA ALA A 90 8.11 -3.58 -9.48
C ALA A 90 8.27 -5.10 -9.38
N VAL A 91 7.33 -5.76 -8.71
CA VAL A 91 7.34 -7.22 -8.50
C VAL A 91 6.03 -7.84 -8.95
N GLN A 92 6.10 -9.04 -9.50
CA GLN A 92 4.95 -9.77 -10.03
C GLN A 92 4.85 -11.17 -9.41
N ALA A 93 3.65 -11.76 -9.48
CA ALA A 93 3.47 -13.17 -9.15
C ALA A 93 4.29 -14.07 -10.08
N THR A 94 4.80 -15.18 -9.58
CA THR A 94 5.52 -16.19 -10.38
C THR A 94 4.60 -16.79 -11.46
N MET A 95 3.32 -16.94 -11.13
CA MET A 95 2.30 -17.39 -12.08
C MET A 95 1.77 -16.17 -12.84
N SER A 96 1.79 -16.20 -14.18
CA SER A 96 1.17 -15.16 -14.98
C SER A 96 -0.34 -15.07 -14.75
N ALA A 97 -0.93 -13.91 -15.05
CA ALA A 97 -2.39 -13.70 -14.96
C ALA A 97 -3.15 -14.73 -15.82
N ALA A 98 -2.73 -14.92 -17.07
CA ALA A 98 -3.35 -15.88 -17.98
C ALA A 98 -3.27 -17.33 -17.47
N ARG A 99 -2.13 -17.72 -16.87
CA ARG A 99 -1.99 -19.07 -16.28
C ARG A 99 -2.89 -19.24 -15.08
N MET A 100 -3.01 -18.25 -14.23
CA MET A 100 -3.92 -18.30 -13.08
C MET A 100 -5.37 -18.47 -13.53
N GLU A 101 -5.82 -17.67 -14.52
CA GLU A 101 -7.18 -17.80 -15.07
C GLU A 101 -7.45 -19.17 -15.69
N ALA A 102 -6.45 -19.74 -16.39
CA ALA A 102 -6.59 -21.07 -17.00
C ALA A 102 -6.71 -22.18 -15.96
N LEU A 103 -6.05 -22.08 -14.82
CA LEU A 103 -6.02 -23.13 -13.78
C LEU A 103 -7.11 -22.96 -12.72
N HIS A 104 -7.48 -21.73 -12.38
CA HIS A 104 -8.37 -21.41 -11.27
C HIS A 104 -9.62 -20.63 -11.70
N GLY A 105 -9.71 -20.23 -12.97
CA GLY A 105 -10.75 -19.32 -13.45
C GLY A 105 -10.53 -17.89 -12.97
N ARG A 106 -11.53 -17.06 -13.20
CA ARG A 106 -11.55 -15.67 -12.72
C ARG A 106 -12.03 -15.62 -11.29
N LEU A 107 -11.13 -15.82 -10.35
CA LEU A 107 -11.40 -15.94 -8.92
C LEU A 107 -12.23 -14.78 -8.33
N TRP A 108 -12.23 -13.60 -8.96
CA TRP A 108 -13.03 -12.45 -8.53
C TRP A 108 -14.49 -12.52 -9.00
N GLU A 109 -14.84 -13.43 -9.91
CA GLU A 109 -16.22 -13.60 -10.45
C GLU A 109 -17.02 -14.65 -9.67
N SER A 110 -16.38 -15.47 -8.84
CA SER A 110 -17.04 -16.54 -8.08
C SER A 110 -17.98 -16.03 -6.98
N GLY A 111 -17.74 -14.81 -6.47
CA GLY A 111 -18.50 -14.23 -5.36
C GLY A 111 -18.18 -14.85 -3.99
N THR A 112 -17.18 -15.73 -3.88
CA THR A 112 -16.78 -16.36 -2.61
C THR A 112 -15.60 -15.64 -1.98
N LEU A 113 -15.55 -15.60 -0.65
CA LEU A 113 -14.40 -15.05 0.09
C LEU A 113 -13.15 -15.90 -0.11
N GLU A 114 -13.29 -17.22 -0.19
CA GLU A 114 -12.17 -18.15 -0.38
C GLU A 114 -11.42 -17.88 -1.67
N ASP A 115 -12.11 -17.71 -2.79
CA ASP A 115 -11.49 -17.40 -4.07
C ASP A 115 -10.87 -16.00 -4.10
N LEU A 116 -11.50 -15.01 -3.45
CA LEU A 116 -10.90 -13.69 -3.29
C LEU A 116 -9.63 -13.73 -2.42
N GLU A 117 -9.59 -14.58 -1.40
CA GLU A 117 -8.39 -14.78 -0.58
C GLU A 117 -7.29 -15.48 -1.35
N LEU A 118 -7.63 -16.51 -2.12
CA LEU A 118 -6.69 -17.17 -3.04
C LEU A 118 -6.12 -16.18 -4.06
N TYR A 119 -6.98 -15.36 -4.69
CA TYR A 119 -6.55 -14.31 -5.59
C TYR A 119 -5.55 -13.35 -4.92
N ASN A 120 -5.93 -12.81 -3.76
CA ASN A 120 -5.07 -11.86 -3.04
C ASN A 120 -3.74 -12.49 -2.62
N ARG A 121 -3.75 -13.75 -2.18
CA ARG A 121 -2.55 -14.49 -1.84
C ARG A 121 -1.63 -14.62 -3.05
N LEU A 122 -2.12 -15.15 -4.16
CA LEU A 122 -1.32 -15.42 -5.37
C LEU A 122 -0.81 -14.13 -6.02
N ARG A 123 -1.67 -13.09 -6.11
CA ARG A 123 -1.34 -11.89 -6.89
C ARG A 123 -0.72 -10.77 -6.08
N LYS A 124 -0.86 -10.76 -4.74
CA LYS A 124 -0.44 -9.62 -3.89
C LYS A 124 0.48 -10.03 -2.76
N VAL A 125 0.07 -11.01 -1.93
CA VAL A 125 0.79 -11.33 -0.69
C VAL A 125 2.09 -12.07 -1.00
N GLU A 126 2.05 -13.17 -1.74
CA GLU A 126 3.24 -13.97 -2.06
C GLU A 126 4.33 -13.19 -2.82
N PRO A 127 4.02 -12.38 -3.87
CA PRO A 127 5.06 -11.58 -4.51
C PRO A 127 5.64 -10.50 -3.60
N LEU A 128 4.83 -9.90 -2.72
CA LEU A 128 5.31 -8.92 -1.76
C LEU A 128 6.23 -9.55 -0.71
N ASP A 129 5.85 -10.72 -0.18
CA ASP A 129 6.66 -11.42 0.84
C ASP A 129 8.02 -11.85 0.28
N ARG A 130 8.07 -12.31 -0.99
CA ARG A 130 9.35 -12.56 -1.67
C ARG A 130 10.18 -11.28 -1.79
N ALA A 131 9.58 -10.20 -2.23
CA ALA A 131 10.30 -8.92 -2.33
C ALA A 131 10.88 -8.47 -0.98
N PHE A 132 10.14 -8.65 0.11
CA PHE A 132 10.62 -8.36 1.45
C PHE A 132 11.83 -9.23 1.83
N GLN A 133 11.80 -10.51 1.51
CA GLN A 133 12.92 -11.43 1.76
C GLN A 133 14.14 -11.07 0.91
N ASP A 134 13.96 -10.89 -0.39
CA ASP A 134 15.03 -10.60 -1.34
C ASP A 134 15.76 -9.28 -1.03
N LEU A 135 15.03 -8.28 -0.52
CA LEU A 135 15.56 -6.97 -0.15
C LEU A 135 15.99 -6.86 1.32
N GLY A 136 15.83 -7.91 2.12
CA GLY A 136 16.16 -7.89 3.55
C GLY A 136 15.33 -6.88 4.36
N VAL A 137 14.05 -6.70 3.98
CA VAL A 137 13.16 -5.75 4.64
C VAL A 137 12.86 -6.21 6.07
N SER A 138 12.99 -5.31 7.03
CA SER A 138 12.60 -5.51 8.42
C SER A 138 11.45 -4.60 8.87
N CYS A 139 11.27 -3.46 8.16
CA CYS A 139 10.17 -2.54 8.34
C CYS A 139 9.65 -2.05 6.98
N TRP A 140 8.34 -2.01 6.81
CA TRP A 140 7.73 -1.47 5.60
C TRP A 140 6.71 -0.39 5.94
N ALA A 141 6.84 0.76 5.29
CA ALA A 141 5.89 1.85 5.38
C ALA A 141 4.77 1.70 4.35
N SER A 142 3.58 2.16 4.68
CA SER A 142 2.43 2.15 3.77
C SER A 142 1.53 3.37 3.95
N GLY A 143 0.78 3.74 2.90
CA GLY A 143 -0.14 4.87 2.87
C GLY A 143 -1.48 4.63 3.57
N VAL A 144 -1.55 3.73 4.53
CA VAL A 144 -2.76 3.45 5.32
C VAL A 144 -3.13 4.67 6.16
N ARG A 145 -4.43 5.03 6.14
CA ARG A 145 -5.00 6.07 6.99
C ARG A 145 -6.18 5.54 7.79
N GLY A 146 -6.27 5.92 9.05
CA GLY A 146 -7.34 5.49 9.96
C GLY A 146 -8.73 5.94 9.49
N SER A 147 -8.81 7.04 8.74
CA SER A 147 -10.07 7.55 8.18
C SER A 147 -10.67 6.71 7.05
N GLN A 148 -9.99 5.66 6.56
CA GLN A 148 -10.43 4.88 5.41
C GLN A 148 -11.41 3.76 5.76
N THR A 149 -11.27 3.12 6.92
CA THR A 149 -12.16 2.07 7.43
C THR A 149 -12.12 2.03 8.96
N ASP A 150 -13.13 1.43 9.60
CA ASP A 150 -13.13 1.24 11.05
C ASP A 150 -12.00 0.32 11.52
N HIS A 151 -11.70 -0.73 10.73
CA HIS A 151 -10.54 -1.59 10.96
C HIS A 151 -9.24 -0.79 11.00
N ARG A 152 -9.03 0.13 10.02
CA ARG A 152 -7.81 0.96 9.96
C ARG A 152 -7.74 2.01 11.06
N ARG A 153 -8.89 2.46 11.55
CA ARG A 153 -8.96 3.40 12.69
C ARG A 153 -8.41 2.80 13.98
N ALA A 154 -8.55 1.49 14.15
CA ALA A 154 -8.03 0.75 15.30
C ALA A 154 -6.55 0.34 15.17
N MET A 155 -5.89 0.61 14.03
CA MET A 155 -4.48 0.28 13.85
C MET A 155 -3.58 1.23 14.63
N ALA A 156 -2.40 0.71 15.04
CA ALA A 156 -1.32 1.52 15.61
C ALA A 156 -0.39 2.07 14.51
N PRO A 157 0.33 3.17 14.76
CA PRO A 157 1.35 3.71 13.83
C PRO A 157 2.44 2.69 13.48
N LEU A 158 2.83 1.85 14.43
CA LEU A 158 3.77 0.75 14.24
C LEU A 158 3.19 -0.54 14.82
N GLN A 159 3.23 -1.62 14.05
CA GLN A 159 2.70 -2.92 14.47
C GLN A 159 3.49 -4.05 13.80
N ALA A 160 3.69 -5.14 14.52
CA ALA A 160 4.22 -6.36 13.90
C ALA A 160 3.13 -7.01 13.01
N VAL A 161 3.48 -7.27 11.76
CA VAL A 161 2.61 -7.91 10.76
C VAL A 161 3.45 -8.92 9.99
N ARG A 162 3.09 -10.19 10.04
CA ARG A 162 3.79 -11.28 9.33
C ARG A 162 5.31 -11.34 9.61
N GLY A 163 5.69 -11.15 10.86
CA GLY A 163 7.09 -11.20 11.28
C GLY A 163 7.93 -9.96 10.96
N LEU A 164 7.36 -8.94 10.34
CA LEU A 164 8.00 -7.66 10.02
C LEU A 164 7.31 -6.50 10.73
N TRP A 165 7.96 -5.35 10.78
CA TRP A 165 7.35 -4.12 11.27
C TRP A 165 6.58 -3.41 10.15
N SER A 166 5.33 -3.08 10.40
CA SER A 166 4.47 -2.28 9.51
C SER A 166 4.30 -0.89 10.10
N LEU A 167 4.84 0.12 9.41
CA LEU A 167 4.74 1.53 9.75
C LEU A 167 3.64 2.21 8.94
N ARG A 168 2.85 3.05 9.57
CA ARG A 168 1.76 3.81 8.95
C ARG A 168 1.96 5.31 9.19
N PRO A 169 2.82 5.98 8.40
CA PRO A 169 3.14 7.39 8.61
C PRO A 169 1.92 8.30 8.56
N LEU A 170 0.97 7.99 7.66
CA LEU A 170 -0.23 8.80 7.40
C LEU A 170 -1.46 8.36 8.24
N LEU A 171 -1.30 7.53 9.28
CA LEU A 171 -2.43 6.93 9.99
C LEU A 171 -3.45 7.95 10.51
N SER A 172 -2.98 9.08 11.05
CA SER A 172 -3.78 10.17 11.59
C SER A 172 -4.31 11.16 10.54
N TRP A 173 -3.91 11.01 9.26
CA TRP A 173 -4.27 11.96 8.22
C TRP A 173 -5.70 11.78 7.72
N SER A 174 -6.39 12.91 7.53
CA SER A 174 -7.68 13.00 6.87
C SER A 174 -7.52 13.10 5.34
N ARG A 175 -8.65 13.04 4.60
CA ARG A 175 -8.68 13.36 3.16
C ARG A 175 -8.23 14.79 2.90
N LYS A 176 -8.57 15.72 3.79
CA LYS A 176 -8.17 17.12 3.70
C LYS A 176 -6.67 17.31 3.78
N ASP A 177 -6.02 16.65 4.75
CA ASP A 177 -4.57 16.74 4.93
C ASP A 177 -3.84 16.26 3.68
N VAL A 178 -4.29 15.14 3.09
CA VAL A 178 -3.75 14.62 1.84
C VAL A 178 -3.95 15.60 0.68
N PHE A 179 -5.14 16.15 0.53
CA PHE A 179 -5.45 17.11 -0.53
C PHE A 179 -4.57 18.36 -0.43
N TYR A 180 -4.49 18.97 0.73
CA TYR A 180 -3.66 20.17 0.92
C TYR A 180 -2.17 19.88 0.73
N TYR A 181 -1.70 18.74 1.15
CA TYR A 181 -0.32 18.34 0.91
C TYR A 181 -0.02 18.20 -0.58
N MET A 182 -0.90 17.54 -1.33
CA MET A 182 -0.75 17.38 -2.77
C MET A 182 -0.75 18.74 -3.50
N GLU A 183 -1.68 19.64 -3.16
CA GLU A 183 -1.74 21.01 -3.69
C GLU A 183 -0.46 21.80 -3.37
N GLN A 184 -0.03 21.77 -2.11
CA GLN A 184 1.16 22.49 -1.64
C GLN A 184 2.43 22.06 -2.38
N HIS A 185 2.54 20.80 -2.74
CA HIS A 185 3.73 20.23 -3.39
C HIS A 185 3.56 20.01 -4.91
N GLY A 186 2.44 20.47 -5.50
CA GLY A 186 2.18 20.33 -6.93
C GLY A 186 2.16 18.86 -7.41
N LEU A 187 1.69 17.94 -6.57
CA LEU A 187 1.67 16.51 -6.88
C LEU A 187 0.47 16.18 -7.77
N PRO A 188 0.68 15.40 -8.85
CA PRO A 188 -0.40 15.05 -9.76
C PRO A 188 -1.42 14.11 -9.10
N GLN A 189 -2.69 14.30 -9.47
CA GLN A 189 -3.76 13.37 -9.12
C GLN A 189 -3.75 12.14 -10.02
N HIS A 190 -4.18 11.02 -9.47
CA HIS A 190 -4.42 9.82 -10.26
C HIS A 190 -5.56 10.09 -11.27
N PRO A 191 -5.43 9.71 -12.58
CA PRO A 191 -6.43 10.07 -13.60
C PRO A 191 -7.85 9.58 -13.30
N LEU A 192 -8.01 8.45 -12.63
CA LEU A 192 -9.33 7.94 -12.23
C LEU A 192 -10.02 8.75 -11.13
N PHE A 193 -9.29 9.66 -10.45
CA PHE A 193 -9.91 10.56 -9.47
C PHE A 193 -10.99 11.44 -10.10
N GLU A 194 -10.70 12.03 -11.26
CA GLU A 194 -11.66 12.84 -12.01
C GLU A 194 -12.85 12.04 -12.56
N GLN A 195 -12.72 10.71 -12.64
CA GLN A 195 -13.76 9.79 -13.02
C GLN A 195 -14.59 9.28 -11.82
N GLY A 196 -14.44 9.91 -10.65
CA GLY A 196 -15.20 9.61 -9.45
C GLY A 196 -14.67 8.46 -8.60
N TYR A 197 -13.46 7.95 -8.86
CA TYR A 197 -12.86 6.92 -8.01
C TYR A 197 -12.20 7.55 -6.78
N SER A 198 -12.62 7.19 -5.59
CA SER A 198 -11.97 7.56 -4.33
C SER A 198 -10.94 6.54 -3.84
N THR A 199 -10.94 5.34 -4.42
CA THR A 199 -9.95 4.28 -4.20
C THR A 199 -9.76 3.46 -5.48
N VAL A 200 -8.54 3.05 -5.76
CA VAL A 200 -8.17 2.25 -6.95
C VAL A 200 -7.28 1.08 -6.53
N GLY A 201 -7.46 -0.05 -7.15
CA GLY A 201 -6.63 -1.23 -7.16
C GLY A 201 -6.80 -1.94 -8.49
N ASP A 202 -6.95 -3.29 -8.50
CA ASP A 202 -7.22 -4.01 -9.74
C ASP A 202 -8.54 -3.54 -10.38
N TRP A 203 -8.60 -3.49 -11.70
CA TRP A 203 -9.74 -2.95 -12.44
C TRP A 203 -11.05 -3.67 -12.09
N HIS A 204 -11.01 -4.99 -11.94
CA HIS A 204 -12.18 -5.82 -11.62
C HIS A 204 -12.65 -5.73 -10.16
N THR A 205 -11.85 -5.12 -9.26
CA THR A 205 -12.21 -4.91 -7.84
C THR A 205 -12.39 -3.45 -7.49
N SER A 206 -12.42 -2.57 -8.46
CA SER A 206 -12.55 -1.11 -8.27
C SER A 206 -13.77 -0.60 -9.00
N ALA A 207 -14.49 0.30 -8.37
CA ALA A 207 -15.62 1.02 -8.97
C ALA A 207 -15.59 2.49 -8.53
N PRO A 208 -16.14 3.41 -9.33
CA PRO A 208 -16.33 4.78 -8.91
C PRO A 208 -17.33 4.87 -7.76
N ASP A 209 -17.30 5.96 -7.03
CA ASP A 209 -18.30 6.30 -6.02
C ASP A 209 -19.65 6.54 -6.72
N ASP A 210 -20.73 5.96 -6.20
CA ASP A 210 -22.07 6.02 -6.83
C ASP A 210 -23.07 6.93 -6.10
N GLY A 211 -22.59 7.74 -5.14
CA GLY A 211 -23.41 8.61 -4.31
C GLY A 211 -23.98 7.93 -3.05
N THR A 212 -24.04 6.61 -3.01
CA THR A 212 -24.46 5.82 -1.84
C THR A 212 -23.29 5.05 -1.25
N THR A 213 -22.37 4.57 -2.08
CA THR A 213 -21.18 3.81 -1.73
C THR A 213 -19.95 4.60 -2.14
N SER A 214 -19.00 4.76 -1.23
CA SER A 214 -17.77 5.50 -1.46
C SER A 214 -16.57 4.89 -0.75
N GLY A 215 -15.37 5.30 -1.16
CA GLY A 215 -14.13 4.85 -0.55
C GLY A 215 -13.93 3.35 -0.69
N ARG A 216 -13.45 2.71 0.35
CA ARG A 216 -13.16 1.27 0.31
C ARG A 216 -14.38 0.36 0.28
N ALA A 217 -15.58 0.89 0.52
CA ALA A 217 -16.82 0.14 0.34
C ALA A 217 -17.13 -0.18 -1.14
N THR A 218 -16.54 0.55 -2.11
CA THR A 218 -16.63 0.25 -3.53
C THR A 218 -15.75 -0.94 -3.97
N ARG A 219 -14.86 -1.41 -3.07
CA ARG A 219 -13.92 -2.50 -3.39
C ARG A 219 -14.59 -3.87 -3.32
N PHE A 220 -14.19 -4.75 -4.25
CA PHE A 220 -14.66 -6.14 -4.29
C PHE A 220 -16.18 -6.26 -4.27
N ALA A 221 -16.90 -5.35 -4.92
CA ALA A 221 -18.38 -5.28 -4.90
C ALA A 221 -18.96 -5.28 -3.46
N GLY A 222 -18.25 -4.69 -2.51
CA GLY A 222 -18.65 -4.62 -1.09
C GLY A 222 -18.36 -5.88 -0.25
N LEU A 223 -17.89 -6.97 -0.84
CA LEU A 223 -17.62 -8.23 -0.13
C LEU A 223 -16.40 -8.14 0.80
N LYS A 224 -15.42 -7.31 0.46
CA LYS A 224 -14.17 -7.16 1.23
C LYS A 224 -13.59 -5.75 1.08
N GLN A 225 -13.13 -5.18 2.18
CA GLN A 225 -12.52 -3.85 2.15
C GLN A 225 -10.98 -3.89 2.14
N GLU A 226 -10.38 -4.97 2.63
CA GLU A 226 -8.94 -5.14 2.75
C GLU A 226 -8.40 -6.25 1.83
N CYS A 227 -7.25 -6.00 1.21
CA CYS A 227 -6.61 -6.94 0.26
C CYS A 227 -5.71 -8.01 0.92
N GLY A 228 -5.70 -8.09 2.25
CA GLY A 228 -4.90 -9.08 2.99
C GLY A 228 -3.46 -8.66 3.31
N ILE A 229 -2.85 -7.73 2.58
CA ILE A 229 -1.46 -7.27 2.82
C ILE A 229 -1.27 -6.74 4.25
N HIS A 230 -2.28 -6.07 4.80
CA HIS A 230 -2.25 -5.44 6.12
C HIS A 230 -2.86 -6.30 7.24
N LEU A 231 -3.32 -7.51 6.93
CA LEU A 231 -3.93 -8.40 7.92
C LEU A 231 -2.87 -9.30 8.56
N PRO A 232 -2.89 -9.51 9.89
CA PRO A 232 -2.10 -10.55 10.53
C PRO A 232 -2.63 -11.94 10.09
N GLY A 233 -1.75 -12.91 9.81
CA GLY A 233 -2.15 -14.31 9.78
C GLY A 233 -2.43 -14.97 8.43
N LEU A 234 -1.87 -14.49 7.30
CA LEU A 234 -1.85 -15.27 6.04
C LEU A 234 -0.52 -16.03 5.81
N MET A 235 0.33 -16.13 6.81
CA MET A 235 1.39 -17.14 6.82
C MET A 235 0.72 -18.44 7.29
N GLY A 236 0.69 -19.45 6.42
CA GLY A 236 0.27 -20.76 6.82
C GLY A 236 1.00 -21.15 8.10
N GLU A 237 0.25 -21.60 9.10
CA GLU A 237 0.83 -22.31 10.21
C GLU A 237 1.60 -23.49 9.59
N GLY A 238 2.92 -23.35 9.54
CA GLY A 238 3.80 -24.38 9.06
C GLY A 238 3.69 -25.60 9.97
N ILE A 239 3.47 -26.70 9.35
CA ILE A 239 3.73 -28.03 9.91
C ILE A 239 5.20 -28.10 10.31
#